data_244fd5977407f6e05c4249a741d75a1f
#
_entry.id   244fd5977407f6e05c4249a741d75a1f
#
_cell.length_a   1.000
_cell.length_b   1.000
_cell.length_c   1.000
_cell.angle_alpha   90.00
_cell.angle_beta   90.00
_cell.angle_gamma   90.00
#
_symmetry.space_group_name_H-M   'P 1'
#
loop_
_entity.id
_entity.type
_entity.pdbx_description
1 polymer ?
#
loop_
_entity_poly.entity_id
_entity_poly.type
_entity_poly.pdbx_seq_one_letter_code
_entity_poly.pdbx_strand_id
1 'polypeptide(L)'
;MKMIKIIFGLLACCMMFSCQQMPEDDTWESEENTKVLKVKVRSAGESEIQYPLYLYAFTEGGKLAASQTIENAEVDMSLTLPKGDYQVVAVAGVSDSYQLPENPKLTDVVTLIGTEGAETPLMVGRADIVVGNASTATTQITLSYVVAALNVKLKDVPAEVTDVQLSLSPLYSNLSMGGEYGGDSQKVVVECEQSSTGVWEAETTYIFPGSGEKTVFSIYFKKQDGTEVTYGYTSQEIPKANHLFNVTGSYVGGIMVGGSFDVADWEGSVEVEFEFGAVEMPDDEEDEDIEIDMSNVPAVGTIWNGTIVADIGEADEAGVDLLLMTLDEWEATKDQADEIIADYSVNGISDWRLPNHTEASLLRARFGGEGRLELNELIAEYDSELYGLASGDDERYLCLKEGAFYSFKFVSGTTTTQAGNRSYYVRLVKTYRMSLSN
;
A
#
# COMPACT_ATOMS: atom_id res chain seq x y z
N MET A 1 -45.74 -64.62 7.95
CA MET A 1 -46.52 -64.38 6.72
C MET A 1 -46.22 -62.95 6.21
N LYS A 2 -45.83 -62.82 4.97
CA LYS A 2 -45.51 -61.66 4.12
C LYS A 2 -44.03 -61.20 4.13
N MET A 3 -43.42 -61.61 3.02
CA MET A 3 -42.15 -61.18 2.48
C MET A 3 -42.11 -59.66 2.20
N ILE A 4 -40.99 -59.00 2.48
CA ILE A 4 -40.63 -57.72 1.89
C ILE A 4 -39.35 -57.87 1.12
N LYS A 5 -39.41 -57.54 -0.16
CA LYS A 5 -38.35 -57.60 -1.15
C LYS A 5 -37.33 -56.54 -0.91
N ILE A 6 -36.05 -56.92 -0.89
CA ILE A 6 -34.88 -56.04 -0.93
C ILE A 6 -34.71 -55.55 -2.37
N ILE A 7 -34.81 -54.26 -2.61
CA ILE A 7 -34.41 -53.64 -3.86
C ILE A 7 -33.03 -53.03 -3.64
N PHE A 8 -32.02 -53.60 -4.29
CA PHE A 8 -30.70 -53.02 -4.44
C PHE A 8 -30.81 -51.83 -5.41
N GLY A 9 -30.69 -50.64 -4.90
CA GLY A 9 -30.50 -49.41 -5.67
C GLY A 9 -29.03 -49.11 -5.83
N LEU A 10 -28.51 -49.35 -7.01
CA LEU A 10 -27.16 -49.00 -7.45
C LEU A 10 -27.10 -47.48 -7.59
N LEU A 11 -26.49 -46.79 -6.62
CA LEU A 11 -26.24 -45.33 -6.70
C LEU A 11 -24.94 -45.12 -7.50
N ALA A 12 -25.09 -44.86 -8.79
CA ALA A 12 -23.99 -44.40 -9.63
C ALA A 12 -23.58 -42.98 -9.20
N CYS A 13 -22.41 -42.88 -8.62
CA CYS A 13 -21.78 -41.58 -8.29
C CYS A 13 -21.31 -40.93 -9.59
N CYS A 14 -22.13 -40.07 -10.17
CA CYS A 14 -21.70 -39.16 -11.24
C CYS A 14 -20.74 -38.15 -10.66
N MET A 15 -19.43 -38.37 -10.84
CA MET A 15 -18.45 -37.29 -10.70
C MET A 15 -18.70 -36.28 -11.82
N MET A 16 -19.31 -35.18 -11.46
CA MET A 16 -19.38 -34.00 -12.32
C MET A 16 -18.01 -33.38 -12.35
N PHE A 17 -17.22 -33.72 -13.36
CA PHE A 17 -16.11 -32.81 -13.77
C PHE A 17 -16.76 -31.54 -14.28
N SER A 18 -16.69 -30.48 -13.47
CA SER A 18 -16.99 -29.15 -13.92
C SER A 18 -15.86 -28.70 -14.86
N CYS A 19 -16.06 -28.87 -16.17
CA CYS A 19 -15.27 -28.17 -17.16
C CYS A 19 -15.62 -26.68 -17.03
N GLN A 20 -14.74 -25.91 -16.41
CA GLN A 20 -14.76 -24.47 -16.57
C GLN A 20 -14.47 -24.13 -18.04
N GLN A 21 -15.48 -23.60 -18.72
CA GLN A 21 -15.31 -23.01 -20.04
C GLN A 21 -14.40 -21.78 -19.87
N MET A 22 -13.18 -21.89 -20.37
CA MET A 22 -12.33 -20.74 -20.65
C MET A 22 -12.97 -19.91 -21.77
N PRO A 23 -12.86 -18.57 -21.73
CA PRO A 23 -13.27 -17.74 -22.87
C PRO A 23 -12.40 -18.11 -24.08
N GLU A 24 -13.08 -18.48 -25.17
CA GLU A 24 -12.47 -18.65 -26.49
C GLU A 24 -12.08 -17.26 -27.01
N ASP A 25 -10.83 -16.87 -26.84
CA ASP A 25 -10.07 -16.08 -27.83
C ASP A 25 -8.62 -15.93 -27.34
N ASP A 26 -7.82 -16.95 -27.65
CA ASP A 26 -6.40 -16.86 -28.00
C ASP A 26 -5.94 -18.30 -28.23
N THR A 27 -5.59 -18.59 -29.45
CA THR A 27 -5.02 -19.89 -29.89
C THR A 27 -3.69 -20.14 -29.18
N TRP A 28 -3.75 -20.85 -28.05
CA TRP A 28 -2.58 -21.37 -27.39
C TRP A 28 -1.98 -22.49 -28.23
N GLU A 29 -0.74 -22.26 -28.66
CA GLU A 29 0.07 -23.27 -29.35
C GLU A 29 0.19 -24.53 -28.47
N SER A 30 0.10 -25.68 -29.10
CA SER A 30 0.10 -27.06 -28.59
C SER A 30 1.02 -27.31 -27.39
N GLU A 31 0.63 -28.29 -26.53
CA GLU A 31 1.34 -28.82 -25.35
C GLU A 31 2.83 -29.18 -25.58
N GLU A 32 3.31 -29.22 -26.80
CA GLU A 32 4.73 -29.47 -27.15
C GLU A 32 5.70 -28.30 -26.78
N ASN A 33 5.22 -27.11 -26.42
CA ASN A 33 6.07 -25.93 -26.18
C ASN A 33 6.21 -25.52 -24.71
N THR A 34 5.59 -26.22 -23.77
CA THR A 34 5.72 -25.91 -22.35
C THR A 34 7.01 -26.48 -21.76
N LYS A 35 7.61 -25.76 -20.83
CA LYS A 35 8.86 -26.11 -20.12
C LYS A 35 8.61 -26.12 -18.62
N VAL A 36 9.39 -26.94 -17.91
CA VAL A 36 9.31 -26.98 -16.44
C VAL A 36 10.33 -26.00 -15.87
N LEU A 37 9.85 -25.01 -15.13
CA LEU A 37 10.64 -24.13 -14.31
C LEU A 37 10.75 -24.71 -12.90
N LYS A 38 11.95 -25.10 -12.47
CA LYS A 38 12.21 -25.44 -11.06
C LYS A 38 12.52 -24.18 -10.29
N VAL A 39 11.82 -23.97 -9.19
CA VAL A 39 12.00 -22.82 -8.32
C VAL A 39 12.67 -23.28 -7.03
N LYS A 40 13.71 -22.59 -6.58
CA LYS A 40 14.29 -22.74 -5.25
C LYS A 40 13.95 -21.48 -4.46
N VAL A 41 13.35 -21.65 -3.31
CA VAL A 41 13.01 -20.54 -2.42
C VAL A 41 13.85 -20.65 -1.15
N ARG A 42 14.39 -19.52 -0.71
CA ARG A 42 15.10 -19.39 0.57
C ARG A 42 14.66 -18.12 1.28
N SER A 43 14.79 -18.08 2.59
CA SER A 43 14.68 -16.85 3.38
C SER A 43 15.92 -15.96 3.21
N ALA A 44 15.78 -14.66 3.37
CA ALA A 44 16.88 -13.69 3.36
C ALA A 44 17.77 -13.76 4.62
N GLY A 45 17.39 -14.53 5.63
CA GLY A 45 18.13 -14.75 6.87
C GLY A 45 18.05 -16.20 7.33
N GLU A 46 18.16 -16.43 8.62
CA GLU A 46 17.98 -17.76 9.25
C GLU A 46 16.50 -18.10 9.52
N SER A 47 15.58 -17.21 9.16
CA SER A 47 14.15 -17.38 9.39
C SER A 47 13.58 -18.58 8.62
N GLU A 48 12.73 -19.36 9.26
CA GLU A 48 12.03 -20.47 8.62
C GLU A 48 10.95 -19.95 7.66
N ILE A 49 10.85 -20.60 6.49
CA ILE A 49 9.77 -20.32 5.55
C ILE A 49 8.48 -20.90 6.10
N GLN A 50 7.48 -20.05 6.30
CA GLN A 50 6.15 -20.50 6.72
C GLN A 50 5.34 -20.97 5.53
N TYR A 51 4.62 -22.09 5.71
CA TYR A 51 3.74 -22.69 4.73
C TYR A 51 2.27 -22.42 5.10
N PRO A 52 1.34 -22.38 4.10
CA PRO A 52 1.60 -22.61 2.67
C PRO A 52 2.41 -21.48 2.01
N LEU A 53 3.19 -21.85 1.00
CA LEU A 53 3.90 -20.92 0.13
C LEU A 53 3.20 -20.90 -1.23
N TYR A 54 2.93 -19.71 -1.74
CA TYR A 54 2.28 -19.46 -3.02
C TYR A 54 3.30 -19.03 -4.06
N LEU A 55 3.36 -19.72 -5.19
CA LEU A 55 4.15 -19.33 -6.35
C LEU A 55 3.24 -18.86 -7.47
N TYR A 56 3.58 -17.74 -8.07
CA TYR A 56 2.89 -17.17 -9.21
C TYR A 56 3.92 -16.83 -10.29
N ALA A 57 3.61 -17.11 -11.56
CA ALA A 57 4.38 -16.60 -12.70
C ALA A 57 3.49 -15.67 -13.51
N PHE A 58 3.97 -14.45 -13.73
CA PHE A 58 3.29 -13.44 -14.51
C PHE A 58 4.03 -13.22 -15.82
N THR A 59 3.30 -13.05 -16.92
CA THR A 59 3.84 -12.63 -18.21
C THR A 59 4.35 -11.18 -18.12
N GLU A 60 5.11 -10.71 -19.10
CA GLU A 60 5.54 -9.31 -19.23
C GLU A 60 4.35 -8.32 -19.16
N GLY A 61 3.17 -8.72 -19.63
CA GLY A 61 1.93 -7.93 -19.51
C GLY A 61 1.22 -8.03 -18.16
N GLY A 62 1.84 -8.63 -17.13
CA GLY A 62 1.31 -8.74 -15.77
C GLY A 62 0.16 -9.73 -15.60
N LYS A 63 -0.16 -10.56 -16.61
CA LYS A 63 -1.18 -11.62 -16.51
C LYS A 63 -0.60 -12.87 -15.88
N LEU A 64 -1.38 -13.54 -15.02
CA LEU A 64 -1.02 -14.86 -14.47
C LEU A 64 -0.88 -15.89 -15.59
N ALA A 65 0.30 -16.52 -15.65
CA ALA A 65 0.59 -17.61 -16.59
C ALA A 65 0.52 -18.98 -15.91
N ALA A 66 0.98 -19.09 -14.67
CA ALA A 66 0.90 -20.31 -13.87
C ALA A 66 0.98 -19.97 -12.38
N SER A 67 0.44 -20.88 -11.55
CA SER A 67 0.56 -20.79 -10.09
C SER A 67 0.68 -22.17 -9.47
N GLN A 68 1.27 -22.22 -8.28
CA GLN A 68 1.35 -23.43 -7.46
C GLN A 68 1.26 -23.06 -5.99
N THR A 69 0.46 -23.79 -5.22
CA THR A 69 0.49 -23.73 -3.75
C THR A 69 1.33 -24.90 -3.23
N ILE A 70 2.24 -24.60 -2.31
CA ILE A 70 3.17 -25.55 -1.69
C ILE A 70 2.83 -25.61 -0.22
N GLU A 71 2.32 -26.77 0.20
CA GLU A 71 1.79 -26.96 1.57
C GLU A 71 2.89 -27.23 2.61
N ASN A 72 4.06 -27.69 2.18
CA ASN A 72 5.18 -28.00 3.06
C ASN A 72 6.50 -28.09 2.28
N ALA A 73 7.62 -28.20 2.98
CA ALA A 73 8.97 -28.22 2.41
C ALA A 73 9.30 -29.45 1.55
N GLU A 74 8.48 -30.52 1.60
CA GLU A 74 8.71 -31.76 0.85
C GLU A 74 8.16 -31.69 -0.57
N VAL A 75 7.31 -30.71 -0.86
CA VAL A 75 6.69 -30.53 -2.18
C VAL A 75 7.67 -29.85 -3.15
N ASP A 76 7.85 -30.48 -4.32
CA ASP A 76 8.66 -29.90 -5.39
C ASP A 76 8.05 -28.59 -5.91
N MET A 77 8.85 -27.53 -5.89
CA MET A 77 8.47 -26.21 -6.39
C MET A 77 8.75 -26.13 -7.89
N SER A 78 7.72 -26.22 -8.72
CA SER A 78 7.85 -26.17 -10.17
C SER A 78 6.65 -25.58 -10.87
N LEU A 79 6.87 -24.77 -11.90
CA LEU A 79 5.83 -24.20 -12.74
C LEU A 79 6.01 -24.69 -14.18
N THR A 80 4.93 -25.03 -14.86
CA THR A 80 4.94 -25.37 -16.28
C THR A 80 4.56 -24.13 -17.08
N LEU A 81 5.51 -23.63 -17.88
CA LEU A 81 5.39 -22.35 -18.59
C LEU A 81 5.73 -22.52 -20.07
N PRO A 82 5.06 -21.84 -20.99
CA PRO A 82 5.51 -21.65 -22.35
C PRO A 82 6.86 -20.91 -22.40
N LYS A 83 7.51 -20.91 -23.56
CA LYS A 83 8.69 -20.05 -23.78
C LYS A 83 8.28 -18.58 -23.70
N GLY A 84 9.04 -17.79 -22.96
CA GLY A 84 8.75 -16.35 -22.78
C GLY A 84 9.48 -15.77 -21.57
N ASP A 85 9.21 -14.50 -21.33
CA ASP A 85 9.72 -13.73 -20.22
C ASP A 85 8.64 -13.63 -19.12
N TYR A 86 9.05 -13.89 -17.89
CA TYR A 86 8.15 -13.98 -16.75
C TYR A 86 8.74 -13.31 -15.52
N GLN A 87 7.87 -12.72 -14.70
CA GLN A 87 8.19 -12.40 -13.32
C GLN A 87 7.58 -13.48 -12.42
N VAL A 88 8.42 -14.14 -11.64
CA VAL A 88 7.96 -15.13 -10.65
C VAL A 88 7.93 -14.48 -9.28
N VAL A 89 6.80 -14.61 -8.61
CA VAL A 89 6.53 -14.09 -7.26
C VAL A 89 6.26 -15.25 -6.33
N ALA A 90 6.96 -15.27 -5.21
CA ALA A 90 6.74 -16.21 -4.11
C ALA A 90 6.21 -15.45 -2.89
N VAL A 91 5.13 -15.94 -2.28
CA VAL A 91 4.48 -15.34 -1.11
C VAL A 91 4.36 -16.41 -0.02
N ALA A 92 4.82 -16.10 1.18
CA ALA A 92 4.77 -16.97 2.36
C ALA A 92 4.32 -16.20 3.61
N GLY A 93 3.91 -16.90 4.67
CA GLY A 93 3.45 -16.27 5.91
C GLY A 93 2.04 -15.68 5.82
N VAL A 94 1.25 -16.17 4.89
CA VAL A 94 -0.16 -15.76 4.75
C VAL A 94 -0.98 -16.43 5.84
N SER A 95 -1.64 -15.62 6.67
CA SER A 95 -2.61 -16.02 7.69
C SER A 95 -3.99 -15.45 7.37
N ASP A 96 -4.95 -15.70 8.24
CA ASP A 96 -6.30 -15.15 8.14
C ASP A 96 -6.33 -13.61 8.21
N SER A 97 -5.23 -12.99 8.68
CA SER A 97 -5.07 -11.53 8.68
C SER A 97 -4.77 -10.95 7.29
N TYR A 98 -4.47 -11.78 6.27
CA TYR A 98 -4.18 -11.30 4.92
C TYR A 98 -5.17 -11.84 3.90
N GLN A 99 -5.63 -10.98 3.04
CA GLN A 99 -6.42 -11.37 1.87
C GLN A 99 -5.54 -11.40 0.63
N LEU A 100 -5.37 -12.62 0.06
CA LEU A 100 -4.76 -12.78 -1.25
C LEU A 100 -5.81 -12.71 -2.35
N PRO A 101 -5.49 -12.11 -3.52
CA PRO A 101 -6.38 -12.13 -4.66
C PRO A 101 -6.42 -13.53 -5.29
N GLU A 102 -7.61 -13.95 -5.73
CA GLU A 102 -7.78 -15.16 -6.53
C GLU A 102 -7.32 -14.90 -7.98
N ASN A 103 -6.49 -15.80 -8.55
CA ASN A 103 -5.94 -15.66 -9.91
C ASN A 103 -5.36 -14.26 -10.20
N PRO A 104 -4.37 -13.80 -9.41
CA PRO A 104 -3.93 -12.43 -9.40
C PRO A 104 -3.31 -11.99 -10.73
N LYS A 105 -3.43 -10.69 -11.00
CA LYS A 105 -2.54 -9.95 -11.90
C LYS A 105 -1.38 -9.37 -11.07
N LEU A 106 -0.34 -8.93 -11.75
CA LEU A 106 0.81 -8.30 -11.09
C LEU A 106 0.45 -7.00 -10.33
N THR A 107 -0.62 -6.34 -10.76
CA THR A 107 -1.17 -5.13 -10.13
C THR A 107 -2.12 -5.39 -8.97
N ASP A 108 -2.60 -6.62 -8.83
CA ASP A 108 -3.52 -6.97 -7.75
C ASP A 108 -2.78 -7.00 -6.41
N VAL A 109 -3.50 -6.80 -5.31
CA VAL A 109 -2.90 -6.52 -4.01
C VAL A 109 -3.18 -7.62 -2.98
N VAL A 110 -2.21 -7.82 -2.12
CA VAL A 110 -2.39 -8.49 -0.83
C VAL A 110 -2.80 -7.43 0.17
N THR A 111 -3.92 -7.62 0.85
CA THR A 111 -4.48 -6.64 1.80
C THR A 111 -4.37 -7.17 3.23
N LEU A 112 -3.95 -6.32 4.16
CA LEU A 112 -4.05 -6.59 5.60
C LEU A 112 -5.47 -6.29 6.05
N ILE A 113 -6.13 -7.30 6.66
CA ILE A 113 -7.53 -7.23 7.05
C ILE A 113 -7.64 -6.77 8.51
N GLY A 114 -8.62 -5.93 8.79
CA GLY A 114 -8.90 -5.47 10.16
C GLY A 114 -7.90 -4.43 10.65
N THR A 115 -7.94 -4.18 11.96
CA THR A 115 -7.16 -3.14 12.63
C THR A 115 -6.15 -3.70 13.64
N GLU A 116 -6.09 -5.01 13.83
CA GLU A 116 -5.23 -5.64 14.86
C GLU A 116 -3.81 -5.96 14.35
N GLY A 117 -3.57 -5.78 13.04
CA GLY A 117 -2.35 -6.25 12.38
C GLY A 117 -2.37 -7.77 12.15
N ALA A 118 -1.22 -8.37 11.92
CA ALA A 118 -1.11 -9.80 11.66
C ALA A 118 -0.27 -10.52 12.73
N GLU A 119 -0.63 -11.77 13.03
CA GLU A 119 0.12 -12.64 13.93
C GLU A 119 1.35 -13.28 13.25
N THR A 120 1.36 -13.34 11.93
CA THR A 120 2.44 -13.95 11.14
C THR A 120 3.05 -12.94 10.18
N PRO A 121 4.40 -12.96 10.03
CA PRO A 121 5.06 -12.05 9.12
C PRO A 121 4.88 -12.48 7.66
N LEU A 122 4.36 -11.58 6.83
CA LEU A 122 4.28 -11.79 5.39
C LEU A 122 5.67 -11.65 4.75
N MET A 123 6.05 -12.65 3.96
CA MET A 123 7.30 -12.67 3.20
C MET A 123 7.00 -12.73 1.71
N VAL A 124 7.72 -11.95 0.92
CA VAL A 124 7.60 -11.96 -0.55
C VAL A 124 8.98 -11.96 -1.19
N GLY A 125 9.12 -12.73 -2.25
CA GLY A 125 10.30 -12.73 -3.10
C GLY A 125 9.91 -12.66 -4.57
N ARG A 126 10.77 -12.06 -5.40
CA ARG A 126 10.54 -11.87 -6.85
C ARG A 126 11.79 -12.22 -7.64
N ALA A 127 11.59 -12.75 -8.84
CA ALA A 127 12.69 -12.97 -9.79
C ALA A 127 12.14 -12.86 -11.22
N ASP A 128 12.84 -12.11 -12.06
CA ASP A 128 12.60 -12.09 -13.50
C ASP A 128 13.34 -13.26 -14.15
N ILE A 129 12.67 -13.99 -15.03
CA ILE A 129 13.17 -15.18 -15.67
C ILE A 129 12.84 -15.21 -17.16
N VAL A 130 13.73 -15.85 -17.91
CA VAL A 130 13.53 -16.15 -19.32
C VAL A 130 13.41 -17.67 -19.49
N VAL A 131 12.25 -18.14 -19.90
CA VAL A 131 12.03 -19.55 -20.26
C VAL A 131 12.40 -19.75 -21.73
N GLY A 132 13.57 -20.34 -21.95
CA GLY A 132 14.13 -20.56 -23.29
C GLY A 132 13.77 -21.92 -23.91
N ASN A 133 14.64 -22.43 -24.79
CA ASN A 133 14.43 -23.70 -25.51
C ASN A 133 14.79 -24.97 -24.67
N ALA A 134 15.50 -24.81 -23.55
CA ALA A 134 15.84 -25.93 -22.67
C ALA A 134 14.58 -26.56 -22.07
N SER A 135 14.56 -27.87 -21.90
CA SER A 135 13.42 -28.60 -21.32
C SER A 135 13.16 -28.25 -19.86
N THR A 136 14.18 -27.75 -19.15
CA THR A 136 14.08 -27.34 -17.74
C THR A 136 14.88 -26.07 -17.53
N ALA A 137 14.30 -25.09 -16.85
CA ALA A 137 14.94 -23.92 -16.31
C ALA A 137 14.98 -24.01 -14.78
N THR A 138 15.91 -23.31 -14.14
CA THR A 138 15.97 -23.23 -12.67
C THR A 138 16.17 -21.77 -12.26
N THR A 139 15.38 -21.31 -11.30
CA THR A 139 15.56 -19.99 -10.68
C THR A 139 15.63 -20.10 -9.16
N GLN A 140 16.20 -19.10 -8.52
CA GLN A 140 16.25 -18.97 -7.07
C GLN A 140 15.57 -17.66 -6.67
N ILE A 141 14.65 -17.74 -5.73
CA ILE A 141 13.93 -16.60 -5.16
C ILE A 141 14.35 -16.48 -3.69
N THR A 142 14.67 -15.27 -3.28
CA THR A 142 14.93 -14.95 -1.87
C THR A 142 13.72 -14.23 -1.32
N LEU A 143 13.11 -14.77 -0.26
CA LEU A 143 12.01 -14.15 0.48
C LEU A 143 12.57 -13.13 1.47
N SER A 144 11.95 -11.99 1.55
CA SER A 144 12.17 -10.96 2.57
C SER A 144 10.86 -10.57 3.22
N TYR A 145 10.91 -10.14 4.46
CA TYR A 145 9.72 -9.60 5.12
C TYR A 145 9.27 -8.30 4.43
N VAL A 146 7.99 -8.25 4.10
CA VAL A 146 7.34 -7.06 3.52
C VAL A 146 6.50 -6.30 4.55
N VAL A 147 6.67 -6.63 5.81
CA VAL A 147 6.04 -6.05 6.98
C VAL A 147 7.10 -5.57 7.96
N ALA A 148 6.73 -4.67 8.89
CA ALA A 148 7.48 -4.38 10.09
C ALA A 148 6.98 -5.27 11.23
N ALA A 149 7.85 -5.68 12.15
CA ALA A 149 7.46 -6.31 13.39
C ALA A 149 7.32 -5.25 14.48
N LEU A 150 6.09 -4.97 14.87
CA LEU A 150 5.76 -4.02 15.93
C LEU A 150 5.88 -4.69 17.29
N ASN A 151 6.73 -4.15 18.14
CA ASN A 151 6.86 -4.51 19.55
C ASN A 151 6.51 -3.30 20.40
N VAL A 152 5.61 -3.48 21.35
CA VAL A 152 5.15 -2.40 22.24
C VAL A 152 5.46 -2.73 23.69
N LYS A 153 6.02 -1.75 24.39
CA LYS A 153 6.29 -1.82 25.82
C LYS A 153 5.96 -0.50 26.48
N LEU A 154 5.00 -0.49 27.39
CA LEU A 154 4.61 0.67 28.18
C LEU A 154 5.03 0.45 29.64
N LYS A 155 5.72 1.44 30.21
CA LYS A 155 6.31 1.39 31.55
C LYS A 155 5.63 2.42 32.46
N ASP A 156 5.80 2.21 33.77
CA ASP A 156 5.34 3.11 34.82
C ASP A 156 3.83 3.36 34.83
N VAL A 157 3.07 2.45 34.18
CA VAL A 157 1.61 2.53 34.09
C VAL A 157 1.00 2.42 35.50
N PRO A 158 0.10 3.35 35.85
CA PRO A 158 -0.52 3.37 37.21
C PRO A 158 -1.26 2.09 37.53
N ALA A 159 -1.24 1.71 38.82
CA ALA A 159 -1.84 0.45 39.30
C ALA A 159 -3.37 0.41 39.20
N GLU A 160 -4.02 1.55 39.06
CA GLU A 160 -5.45 1.67 38.82
C GLU A 160 -5.88 1.38 37.38
N VAL A 161 -4.95 1.29 36.41
CA VAL A 161 -5.24 0.96 35.02
C VAL A 161 -5.52 -0.54 34.88
N THR A 162 -6.61 -0.87 34.19
CA THR A 162 -7.09 -2.25 34.01
C THR A 162 -7.07 -2.71 32.56
N ASP A 163 -6.98 -1.78 31.59
CA ASP A 163 -6.93 -2.04 30.17
C ASP A 163 -6.03 -1.01 29.50
N VAL A 164 -5.20 -1.47 28.56
CA VAL A 164 -4.23 -0.64 27.86
C VAL A 164 -4.22 -1.04 26.39
N GLN A 165 -4.45 -0.08 25.52
CA GLN A 165 -4.32 -0.24 24.08
C GLN A 165 -3.37 0.81 23.50
N LEU A 166 -2.65 0.44 22.47
CA LEU A 166 -1.86 1.37 21.68
C LEU A 166 -2.32 1.30 20.22
N SER A 167 -2.58 2.44 19.63
CA SER A 167 -2.81 2.52 18.19
C SER A 167 -1.74 3.36 17.51
N LEU A 168 -1.47 3.05 16.24
CA LEU A 168 -0.56 3.79 15.39
C LEU A 168 -1.10 3.94 13.97
N SER A 169 -0.83 5.08 13.37
CA SER A 169 -1.19 5.46 12.00
C SER A 169 -0.26 6.58 11.49
N PRO A 170 -0.21 6.89 10.19
CA PRO A 170 -0.82 6.18 9.09
C PRO A 170 0.05 5.01 8.59
N LEU A 171 -0.56 3.93 8.18
CA LEU A 171 0.10 2.75 7.59
C LEU A 171 -0.46 2.47 6.20
N TYR A 172 0.32 1.83 5.33
CA TYR A 172 -0.23 1.22 4.12
C TYR A 172 -1.19 0.09 4.47
N SER A 173 -2.25 -0.10 3.68
CA SER A 173 -3.21 -1.18 3.89
C SER A 173 -2.99 -2.37 2.95
N ASN A 174 -2.18 -2.22 1.90
CA ASN A 174 -1.94 -3.28 0.93
C ASN A 174 -0.56 -3.22 0.28
N LEU A 175 -0.21 -4.35 -0.38
CA LEU A 175 1.00 -4.53 -1.17
C LEU A 175 0.62 -5.19 -2.49
N SER A 176 0.98 -4.60 -3.64
CA SER A 176 0.76 -5.23 -4.94
C SER A 176 1.65 -6.46 -5.13
N MET A 177 1.22 -7.41 -5.99
CA MET A 177 2.05 -8.54 -6.37
C MET A 177 3.36 -8.07 -7.02
N GLY A 178 3.36 -6.89 -7.66
CA GLY A 178 4.52 -6.20 -8.20
C GLY A 178 5.46 -5.60 -7.16
N GLY A 179 5.03 -5.42 -5.90
CA GLY A 179 5.86 -4.95 -4.79
C GLY A 179 5.68 -3.50 -4.37
N GLU A 180 4.64 -2.85 -4.83
CA GLU A 180 4.33 -1.48 -4.45
C GLU A 180 3.32 -1.46 -3.29
N TYR A 181 3.64 -0.71 -2.24
CA TYR A 181 2.70 -0.46 -1.14
C TYR A 181 1.68 0.59 -1.55
N GLY A 182 0.46 0.44 -1.04
CA GLY A 182 -0.63 1.36 -1.36
C GLY A 182 -1.85 1.16 -0.47
N GLY A 183 -2.98 1.65 -0.97
CA GLY A 183 -4.28 1.59 -0.31
C GLY A 183 -4.54 2.79 0.58
N ASP A 184 -5.73 2.80 1.19
CA ASP A 184 -6.13 3.83 2.13
C ASP A 184 -5.26 3.78 3.39
N SER A 185 -5.09 4.93 4.02
CA SER A 185 -4.39 5.01 5.30
C SER A 185 -5.04 4.10 6.33
N GLN A 186 -4.26 3.21 6.93
CA GLN A 186 -4.72 2.27 7.94
C GLN A 186 -4.22 2.69 9.33
N LYS A 187 -5.07 2.45 10.33
CA LYS A 187 -4.74 2.51 11.75
C LYS A 187 -4.66 1.08 12.28
N VAL A 188 -3.61 0.74 13.00
CA VAL A 188 -3.52 -0.52 13.73
C VAL A 188 -3.65 -0.25 15.22
N VAL A 189 -4.39 -1.12 15.90
CA VAL A 189 -4.63 -1.09 17.35
C VAL A 189 -4.11 -2.39 17.93
N VAL A 190 -3.26 -2.32 18.92
CA VAL A 190 -2.74 -3.49 19.65
C VAL A 190 -3.14 -3.43 21.12
N GLU A 191 -3.63 -4.54 21.63
CA GLU A 191 -3.92 -4.68 23.06
C GLU A 191 -2.64 -5.02 23.80
N CYS A 192 -2.42 -4.40 24.96
CA CYS A 192 -1.29 -4.67 25.81
C CYS A 192 -1.73 -5.45 27.03
N GLU A 193 -0.94 -6.45 27.43
CA GLU A 193 -1.14 -7.22 28.66
C GLU A 193 -0.13 -6.81 29.72
N GLN A 194 -0.53 -6.86 30.97
CA GLN A 194 0.36 -6.55 32.08
C GLN A 194 1.39 -7.69 32.31
N SER A 195 2.64 -7.46 31.87
CA SER A 195 3.74 -8.42 32.04
C SER A 195 4.37 -8.37 33.40
N SER A 196 4.38 -7.21 34.08
CA SER A 196 4.79 -7.02 35.46
C SER A 196 4.19 -5.75 36.05
N THR A 197 4.37 -5.47 37.31
CA THR A 197 3.84 -4.26 37.96
C THR A 197 4.27 -3.01 37.24
N GLY A 198 3.30 -2.25 36.69
CA GLY A 198 3.52 -1.03 35.94
C GLY A 198 4.10 -1.22 34.53
N VAL A 199 4.22 -2.47 34.07
CA VAL A 199 4.72 -2.74 32.69
C VAL A 199 3.67 -3.50 31.89
N TRP A 200 3.33 -2.96 30.74
CA TRP A 200 2.38 -3.53 29.80
C TRP A 200 3.06 -3.74 28.46
N GLU A 201 2.85 -4.88 27.85
CA GLU A 201 3.49 -5.30 26.59
C GLU A 201 2.45 -5.91 25.66
N ALA A 202 2.54 -5.60 24.36
CA ALA A 202 1.75 -6.28 23.35
C ALA A 202 2.52 -7.48 22.79
N GLU A 203 1.81 -8.50 22.33
CA GLU A 203 2.40 -9.54 21.49
C GLU A 203 2.93 -8.92 20.20
N THR A 204 4.05 -9.48 19.68
CA THR A 204 4.61 -9.00 18.41
C THR A 204 3.59 -9.08 17.31
N THR A 205 3.30 -7.95 16.71
CA THR A 205 2.29 -7.80 15.65
C THR A 205 2.95 -7.32 14.35
N TYR A 206 2.54 -7.86 13.23
CA TYR A 206 3.12 -7.52 11.93
C TYR A 206 2.22 -6.55 11.17
N ILE A 207 2.81 -5.45 10.71
CA ILE A 207 2.12 -4.33 10.08
C ILE A 207 2.80 -3.95 8.75
N PHE A 208 2.05 -3.40 7.80
CA PHE A 208 2.68 -2.78 6.64
C PHE A 208 3.42 -1.50 7.04
N PRO A 209 4.38 -1.03 6.23
CA PRO A 209 5.12 0.21 6.50
C PRO A 209 4.24 1.43 6.69
N GLY A 210 4.81 2.47 7.30
CA GLY A 210 4.17 3.78 7.39
C GLY A 210 3.93 4.39 6.02
N SER A 211 2.74 4.97 5.83
CA SER A 211 2.33 5.63 4.58
C SER A 211 2.50 7.15 4.60
N GLY A 212 2.84 7.72 5.77
CA GLY A 212 3.08 9.15 5.97
C GLY A 212 4.54 9.47 6.29
N GLU A 213 4.82 10.74 6.58
CA GLU A 213 6.14 11.21 7.02
C GLU A 213 6.37 11.06 8.53
N LYS A 214 5.32 10.78 9.27
CA LYS A 214 5.30 10.68 10.74
C LYS A 214 4.40 9.56 11.17
N THR A 215 4.64 9.01 12.35
CA THR A 215 3.75 8.06 13.01
C THR A 215 3.05 8.74 14.18
N VAL A 216 1.74 8.67 14.20
CA VAL A 216 0.91 9.13 15.31
C VAL A 216 0.56 7.91 16.17
N PHE A 217 0.83 8.01 17.45
CA PHE A 217 0.47 7.02 18.46
C PHE A 217 -0.66 7.57 19.31
N SER A 218 -1.66 6.72 19.63
CA SER A 218 -2.64 7.00 20.67
C SER A 218 -2.60 5.85 21.67
N ILE A 219 -2.45 6.17 22.95
CA ILE A 219 -2.39 5.20 24.06
C ILE A 219 -3.65 5.37 24.89
N TYR A 220 -4.49 4.37 24.87
CA TYR A 220 -5.74 4.33 25.62
C TYR A 220 -5.54 3.59 26.94
N PHE A 221 -6.04 4.18 28.03
CA PHE A 221 -6.11 3.59 29.36
C PHE A 221 -7.54 3.54 29.84
N LYS A 222 -7.94 2.40 30.38
CA LYS A 222 -9.15 2.28 31.19
C LYS A 222 -8.78 2.04 32.65
N LYS A 223 -9.34 2.82 33.56
CA LYS A 223 -9.07 2.74 35.00
C LYS A 223 -10.13 1.90 35.71
N GLN A 224 -9.81 1.46 36.94
CA GLN A 224 -10.73 0.65 37.77
C GLN A 224 -12.05 1.36 38.10
N ASP A 225 -12.06 2.67 38.15
CA ASP A 225 -13.26 3.49 38.37
C ASP A 225 -14.14 3.68 37.12
N GLY A 226 -13.70 3.13 35.97
CA GLY A 226 -14.35 3.23 34.69
C GLY A 226 -13.93 4.46 33.88
N THR A 227 -13.04 5.30 34.41
CA THR A 227 -12.48 6.43 33.66
C THR A 227 -11.62 5.93 32.50
N GLU A 228 -11.80 6.51 31.31
CA GLU A 228 -11.05 6.25 30.10
C GLU A 228 -10.25 7.49 29.74
N VAL A 229 -8.98 7.32 29.36
CA VAL A 229 -8.07 8.42 29.02
C VAL A 229 -7.22 8.01 27.84
N THR A 230 -7.06 8.91 26.87
CA THR A 230 -6.22 8.70 25.69
C THR A 230 -5.07 9.71 25.68
N TYR A 231 -3.87 9.22 25.44
CA TYR A 231 -2.67 10.04 25.32
C TYR A 231 -2.12 9.96 23.90
N GLY A 232 -1.76 11.09 23.32
CA GLY A 232 -1.20 11.17 21.97
C GLY A 232 0.29 11.42 21.96
N TYR A 233 0.99 10.82 20.99
CA TYR A 233 2.39 11.11 20.69
C TYR A 233 2.64 11.02 19.19
N THR A 234 3.44 11.95 18.65
CA THR A 234 3.83 11.93 17.23
C THR A 234 5.33 11.77 17.09
N SER A 235 5.75 10.71 16.39
CA SER A 235 7.15 10.41 16.10
C SER A 235 7.50 10.78 14.65
N GLN A 236 8.74 11.17 14.42
CA GLN A 236 9.31 11.31 13.08
C GLN A 236 9.73 9.94 12.48
N GLU A 237 9.83 8.91 13.33
CA GLU A 237 10.15 7.57 12.88
C GLU A 237 8.89 6.87 12.37
N ILE A 238 9.04 6.15 11.26
CA ILE A 238 7.96 5.38 10.63
C ILE A 238 8.32 3.90 10.56
N PRO A 239 7.34 2.97 10.68
CA PRO A 239 7.56 1.55 10.43
C PRO A 239 8.12 1.33 9.02
N LYS A 240 9.15 0.48 8.90
CA LYS A 240 9.78 0.12 7.63
C LYS A 240 9.67 -1.38 7.40
N ALA A 241 9.46 -1.80 6.15
CA ALA A 241 9.49 -3.22 5.79
C ALA A 241 10.81 -3.87 6.19
N ASN A 242 10.74 -5.11 6.64
CA ASN A 242 11.89 -5.90 7.06
C ASN A 242 12.69 -5.29 8.24
N HIS A 243 12.02 -4.50 9.09
CA HIS A 243 12.62 -3.91 10.29
C HIS A 243 11.78 -4.22 11.53
N LEU A 244 12.44 -4.33 12.67
CA LEU A 244 11.78 -4.25 13.97
C LEU A 244 11.36 -2.79 14.22
N PHE A 245 10.15 -2.60 14.66
CA PHE A 245 9.64 -1.29 15.07
C PHE A 245 9.30 -1.37 16.57
N ASN A 246 10.29 -0.99 17.39
CA ASN A 246 10.21 -1.09 18.84
C ASN A 246 9.68 0.22 19.42
N VAL A 247 8.56 0.14 20.10
CA VAL A 247 7.87 1.28 20.70
C VAL A 247 7.94 1.13 22.23
N THR A 248 8.65 2.02 22.87
CA THR A 248 8.74 2.07 24.34
C THR A 248 8.17 3.39 24.85
N GLY A 249 7.07 3.34 25.60
CA GLY A 249 6.48 4.49 26.27
C GLY A 249 6.66 4.41 27.78
N SER A 250 6.95 5.51 28.44
CA SER A 250 6.96 5.61 29.90
C SER A 250 5.88 6.58 30.36
N TYR A 251 4.97 6.12 31.22
CA TYR A 251 3.97 6.99 31.83
C TYR A 251 4.62 7.82 32.94
N VAL A 252 4.66 9.09 32.72
CA VAL A 252 5.26 10.02 33.69
C VAL A 252 4.18 11.00 34.10
N GLY A 253 3.52 10.77 35.16
CA GLY A 253 2.58 11.77 35.73
C GLY A 253 3.22 13.16 35.95
N GLY A 254 4.09 13.59 35.01
CA GLY A 254 4.68 14.93 34.92
C GLY A 254 6.17 15.11 34.62
N ILE A 255 7.07 14.11 34.37
CA ILE A 255 8.53 14.33 34.08
C ILE A 255 9.20 13.18 33.28
N MET A 256 10.19 13.51 32.42
CA MET A 256 10.83 12.71 31.36
C MET A 256 12.05 11.84 31.70
N VAL A 257 12.20 10.63 31.09
CA VAL A 257 13.49 9.86 30.91
C VAL A 257 13.41 8.74 29.86
N GLY A 258 14.43 8.50 28.99
CA GLY A 258 14.47 7.54 27.86
C GLY A 258 15.37 6.29 28.01
N GLY A 259 15.31 5.30 27.09
CA GLY A 259 16.14 4.08 27.05
C GLY A 259 15.92 3.10 25.86
N SER A 260 16.93 2.30 25.40
CA SER A 260 16.94 1.47 24.17
C SER A 260 17.21 -0.04 24.36
N PHE A 261 16.84 -0.92 23.36
CA PHE A 261 17.20 -2.34 23.26
C PHE A 261 17.31 -2.92 21.85
N ASP A 262 18.22 -3.90 21.63
CA ASP A 262 18.52 -4.59 20.36
C ASP A 262 18.05 -6.06 20.35
N VAL A 263 17.56 -6.60 19.22
CA VAL A 263 17.48 -8.05 18.90
C VAL A 263 17.63 -8.34 17.41
N ALA A 264 18.37 -9.42 17.08
CA ALA A 264 18.83 -9.79 15.74
C ALA A 264 17.86 -10.66 14.93
N ASP A 265 18.00 -10.65 13.60
CA ASP A 265 17.46 -11.42 12.46
C ASP A 265 16.60 -10.64 11.44
N TRP A 266 16.27 -9.41 11.71
CA TRP A 266 15.70 -8.46 10.77
C TRP A 266 16.79 -7.57 10.19
N GLU A 267 16.55 -6.93 9.04
CA GLU A 267 17.52 -6.08 8.36
C GLU A 267 18.00 -4.89 9.22
N GLY A 268 17.15 -4.48 10.17
CA GLY A 268 17.44 -3.43 11.14
C GLY A 268 16.30 -3.22 12.12
N SER A 269 16.49 -2.27 13.03
CA SER A 269 15.45 -1.82 13.97
C SER A 269 15.21 -0.33 13.86
N VAL A 270 13.98 0.10 14.11
CA VAL A 270 13.57 1.49 14.31
C VAL A 270 13.03 1.60 15.72
N GLU A 271 13.68 2.42 16.53
CA GLU A 271 13.32 2.63 17.94
C GLU A 271 12.48 3.88 18.07
N VAL A 272 11.37 3.76 18.76
CA VAL A 272 10.54 4.90 19.17
C VAL A 272 10.42 4.88 20.68
N GLU A 273 11.05 5.87 21.31
CA GLU A 273 10.94 6.07 22.75
C GLU A 273 10.22 7.39 23.02
N PHE A 274 9.26 7.36 23.91
CA PHE A 274 8.49 8.55 24.25
C PHE A 274 7.95 8.48 25.68
N GLU A 275 7.55 9.64 26.18
CA GLU A 275 6.82 9.78 27.43
C GLU A 275 5.41 10.26 27.16
N PHE A 276 4.48 9.84 27.97
CA PHE A 276 3.07 10.18 27.84
C PHE A 276 2.44 10.43 29.23
N GLY A 277 1.27 11.06 29.26
CA GLY A 277 0.53 11.35 30.49
C GLY A 277 0.73 12.75 31.03
N ALA A 278 1.61 13.58 30.41
CA ALA A 278 1.77 14.99 30.81
C ALA A 278 0.60 15.87 30.32
N VAL A 279 -0.05 15.49 29.24
CA VAL A 279 -1.26 16.14 28.70
C VAL A 279 -2.24 15.00 28.36
N GLU A 280 -3.35 14.95 29.06
CA GLU A 280 -4.50 14.14 28.60
C GLU A 280 -4.95 14.76 27.29
N MET A 281 -5.03 13.96 26.22
CA MET A 281 -5.86 14.36 25.09
C MET A 281 -7.28 14.52 25.68
N PRO A 282 -8.01 15.61 25.40
CA PRO A 282 -9.43 15.64 25.74
C PRO A 282 -10.01 14.30 25.34
N ASP A 283 -10.78 13.65 26.24
CA ASP A 283 -11.61 12.51 25.82
C ASP A 283 -12.14 12.91 24.45
N ASP A 284 -12.07 11.97 23.48
CA ASP A 284 -12.88 12.14 22.27
C ASP A 284 -14.29 12.36 22.81
N GLU A 285 -14.59 13.64 23.19
CA GLU A 285 -15.97 14.08 23.29
C GLU A 285 -16.50 13.56 21.98
N GLU A 286 -17.42 12.56 22.06
CA GLU A 286 -18.10 12.01 20.90
C GLU A 286 -18.09 13.14 19.91
N ASP A 287 -17.17 13.06 18.89
CA ASP A 287 -17.05 14.14 17.94
C ASP A 287 -18.49 14.48 17.69
N GLU A 288 -19.00 15.55 18.33
CA GLU A 288 -20.15 16.19 17.77
C GLU A 288 -19.58 16.50 16.41
N ASP A 289 -19.88 15.56 15.46
CA ASP A 289 -19.41 15.64 14.08
C ASP A 289 -19.52 17.12 13.77
N ILE A 290 -18.39 17.85 13.94
CA ILE A 290 -18.35 19.24 13.49
C ILE A 290 -18.50 19.04 12.02
N GLU A 291 -19.74 19.10 11.58
CA GLU A 291 -20.13 18.88 10.20
C GLU A 291 -19.45 20.01 9.44
N ILE A 292 -18.16 19.75 9.08
CA ILE A 292 -17.36 20.70 8.31
C ILE A 292 -18.15 20.89 7.02
N ASP A 293 -18.71 22.08 6.86
CA ASP A 293 -19.49 22.38 5.66
C ASP A 293 -18.59 22.38 4.44
N MET A 294 -18.52 21.22 3.80
CA MET A 294 -17.80 20.99 2.55
C MET A 294 -18.58 21.40 1.31
N SER A 295 -19.78 21.98 1.47
CA SER A 295 -20.68 22.31 0.35
C SER A 295 -20.07 23.29 -0.67
N ASN A 296 -19.13 24.11 -0.23
CA ASN A 296 -18.43 25.08 -1.07
C ASN A 296 -17.09 24.55 -1.60
N VAL A 297 -16.67 23.36 -1.23
CA VAL A 297 -15.41 22.75 -1.71
C VAL A 297 -15.62 22.18 -3.11
N PRO A 298 -14.80 22.60 -4.11
CA PRO A 298 -14.95 22.10 -5.45
C PRO A 298 -14.60 20.60 -5.52
N ALA A 299 -15.39 19.84 -6.28
CA ALA A 299 -15.19 18.39 -6.42
C ALA A 299 -13.89 18.07 -7.20
N VAL A 300 -13.29 16.92 -6.89
CA VAL A 300 -12.15 16.38 -7.65
C VAL A 300 -12.55 16.18 -9.12
N GLY A 301 -11.66 16.54 -10.04
CA GLY A 301 -11.89 16.47 -11.48
C GLY A 301 -12.64 17.68 -12.05
N THR A 302 -12.99 18.69 -11.24
CA THR A 302 -13.62 19.92 -11.75
C THR A 302 -12.61 21.03 -11.99
N ILE A 303 -13.00 22.03 -12.78
CA ILE A 303 -12.21 23.25 -12.97
C ILE A 303 -12.66 24.27 -11.93
N TRP A 304 -11.71 24.73 -11.12
CA TRP A 304 -11.92 25.72 -10.10
C TRP A 304 -10.82 26.78 -10.15
N ASN A 305 -11.22 28.04 -10.14
CA ASN A 305 -10.32 29.21 -10.17
C ASN A 305 -9.22 29.15 -11.27
N GLY A 306 -9.56 28.61 -12.45
CA GLY A 306 -8.60 28.45 -13.54
C GLY A 306 -7.60 27.31 -13.38
N THR A 307 -7.91 26.35 -12.52
CA THR A 307 -7.09 25.17 -12.24
C THR A 307 -7.96 23.91 -12.18
N ILE A 308 -7.37 22.73 -12.29
CA ILE A 308 -8.03 21.44 -12.09
C ILE A 308 -7.87 21.04 -10.62
N VAL A 309 -8.96 20.69 -9.95
CA VAL A 309 -8.91 20.09 -8.61
C VAL A 309 -8.50 18.63 -8.78
N ALA A 310 -7.27 18.32 -8.44
CA ALA A 310 -6.70 16.99 -8.63
C ALA A 310 -6.98 16.06 -7.44
N ASP A 311 -7.02 16.62 -6.22
CA ASP A 311 -7.34 15.89 -5.00
C ASP A 311 -7.84 16.84 -3.91
N ILE A 312 -8.55 16.28 -2.92
CA ILE A 312 -9.00 16.96 -1.72
C ILE A 312 -8.36 16.24 -0.54
N GLY A 313 -7.53 16.97 0.20
CA GLY A 313 -6.86 16.48 1.40
C GLY A 313 -7.72 16.58 2.65
N GLU A 314 -7.06 16.58 3.80
CA GLU A 314 -7.73 16.70 5.09
C GLU A 314 -8.37 18.07 5.27
N ALA A 315 -9.56 18.08 5.85
CA ALA A 315 -10.30 19.26 6.23
C ALA A 315 -10.27 19.44 7.76
N ASP A 316 -10.18 20.69 8.20
CA ASP A 316 -10.36 21.09 9.59
C ASP A 316 -11.20 22.38 9.67
N GLU A 317 -11.49 22.89 10.86
CA GLU A 317 -12.27 24.12 11.08
C GLU A 317 -11.69 25.35 10.33
N ALA A 318 -10.41 25.36 10.03
CA ALA A 318 -9.74 26.48 9.37
C ALA A 318 -9.77 26.37 7.83
N GLY A 319 -9.98 25.16 7.28
CA GLY A 319 -9.98 24.99 5.83
C GLY A 319 -9.77 23.56 5.38
N VAL A 320 -9.61 23.40 4.07
CA VAL A 320 -9.32 22.13 3.38
C VAL A 320 -8.15 22.29 2.43
N ASP A 321 -7.28 21.30 2.36
CA ASP A 321 -6.18 21.29 1.42
C ASP A 321 -6.63 20.73 0.07
N LEU A 322 -6.44 21.49 -0.99
CA LEU A 322 -6.69 21.06 -2.37
C LEU A 322 -5.35 20.83 -3.08
N LEU A 323 -5.20 19.69 -3.73
CA LEU A 323 -4.16 19.53 -4.74
C LEU A 323 -4.69 20.08 -6.05
N LEU A 324 -4.14 21.18 -6.51
CA LEU A 324 -4.49 21.81 -7.77
C LEU A 324 -3.48 21.41 -8.85
N MET A 325 -3.94 21.26 -10.10
CA MET A 325 -3.11 21.04 -11.28
C MET A 325 -3.41 22.13 -12.32
N THR A 326 -2.40 22.56 -13.07
CA THR A 326 -2.56 23.60 -14.08
C THR A 326 -3.45 23.15 -15.24
N LEU A 327 -4.27 24.07 -15.76
CA LEU A 327 -4.94 23.90 -17.05
C LEU A 327 -3.97 24.06 -18.23
N ASP A 328 -2.95 24.90 -18.06
CA ASP A 328 -1.90 25.06 -19.04
C ASP A 328 -0.98 23.85 -19.08
N GLU A 329 -0.54 23.50 -20.27
CA GLU A 329 0.41 22.43 -20.54
C GLU A 329 1.55 22.97 -21.41
N TRP A 330 2.77 22.61 -21.04
CA TRP A 330 3.97 23.00 -21.78
C TRP A 330 4.72 21.77 -22.27
N GLU A 331 5.43 21.91 -23.36
CA GLU A 331 6.46 20.96 -23.77
C GLU A 331 7.84 21.57 -23.48
N ALA A 332 8.59 20.98 -22.56
CA ALA A 332 9.85 21.52 -22.06
C ALA A 332 10.86 20.45 -21.71
N THR A 333 12.14 20.80 -21.81
CA THR A 333 13.21 20.02 -21.18
C THR A 333 13.19 20.24 -19.68
N LYS A 334 13.85 19.38 -18.91
CA LYS A 334 13.98 19.53 -17.44
C LYS A 334 14.62 20.88 -17.03
N ASP A 335 15.55 21.41 -17.83
CA ASP A 335 16.20 22.69 -17.53
C ASP A 335 15.27 23.89 -17.80
N GLN A 336 14.32 23.78 -18.72
CA GLN A 336 13.31 24.80 -19.00
C GLN A 336 12.11 24.72 -18.02
N ALA A 337 11.90 23.60 -17.36
CA ALA A 337 10.82 23.46 -16.39
C ALA A 337 10.95 24.43 -15.22
N ASP A 338 12.17 24.70 -14.76
CA ASP A 338 12.43 25.65 -13.66
C ASP A 338 12.04 27.10 -14.05
N GLU A 339 12.23 27.50 -15.31
CA GLU A 339 11.81 28.81 -15.82
C GLU A 339 10.28 28.92 -15.85
N ILE A 340 9.59 27.87 -16.31
CA ILE A 340 8.11 27.81 -16.32
C ILE A 340 7.57 27.92 -14.90
N ILE A 341 8.16 27.20 -13.95
CA ILE A 341 7.74 27.21 -12.54
C ILE A 341 7.89 28.61 -11.93
N ALA A 342 9.00 29.28 -12.21
CA ALA A 342 9.31 30.59 -11.63
C ALA A 342 8.35 31.69 -12.09
N ASP A 343 7.87 31.62 -13.34
CA ASP A 343 7.08 32.66 -13.96
C ASP A 343 5.56 32.42 -13.93
N TYR A 344 5.12 31.19 -13.59
CA TYR A 344 3.72 30.82 -13.68
C TYR A 344 2.90 31.26 -12.47
N SER A 345 1.79 31.92 -12.73
CA SER A 345 0.74 32.21 -11.77
C SER A 345 -0.62 32.28 -12.46
N VAL A 346 -1.68 31.86 -11.78
CA VAL A 346 -3.05 31.91 -12.31
C VAL A 346 -4.00 32.36 -11.20
N ASN A 347 -4.81 33.38 -11.50
CA ASN A 347 -5.83 33.93 -10.59
C ASN A 347 -5.35 34.19 -9.16
N GLY A 348 -4.10 34.66 -9.03
CA GLY A 348 -3.47 34.98 -7.73
C GLY A 348 -2.86 33.77 -7.01
N ILE A 349 -2.89 32.59 -7.61
CA ILE A 349 -2.20 31.40 -7.11
C ILE A 349 -0.80 31.33 -7.71
N SER A 350 0.23 31.33 -6.87
CA SER A 350 1.66 31.25 -7.21
C SER A 350 2.32 30.07 -6.49
N ASP A 351 3.65 29.97 -6.58
CA ASP A 351 4.48 28.92 -5.98
C ASP A 351 4.10 27.51 -6.47
N TRP A 352 3.90 27.40 -7.74
CA TRP A 352 3.68 26.15 -8.44
C TRP A 352 4.96 25.32 -8.50
N ARG A 353 4.81 24.00 -8.64
CA ARG A 353 5.93 23.07 -8.72
C ARG A 353 5.59 21.85 -9.59
N LEU A 354 6.60 21.08 -9.97
CA LEU A 354 6.36 19.77 -10.53
C LEU A 354 5.71 18.84 -9.48
N PRO A 355 4.84 17.93 -9.92
CA PRO A 355 4.33 16.88 -9.02
C PRO A 355 5.49 16.01 -8.51
N ASN A 356 5.44 15.62 -7.25
CA ASN A 356 6.32 14.59 -6.73
C ASN A 356 5.88 13.20 -7.21
N HIS A 357 6.62 12.14 -6.87
CA HIS A 357 6.33 10.79 -7.33
C HIS A 357 4.97 10.27 -6.83
N THR A 358 4.60 10.58 -5.59
CA THR A 358 3.31 10.18 -5.00
C THR A 358 2.16 10.90 -5.69
N GLU A 359 2.29 12.20 -5.88
CA GLU A 359 1.31 13.00 -6.64
C GLU A 359 1.20 12.56 -8.10
N ALA A 360 2.31 12.24 -8.76
CA ALA A 360 2.29 11.69 -10.11
C ALA A 360 1.52 10.36 -10.18
N SER A 361 1.64 9.52 -9.15
CA SER A 361 0.88 8.27 -9.04
C SER A 361 -0.60 8.53 -8.79
N LEU A 362 -0.93 9.48 -7.91
CA LEU A 362 -2.30 9.92 -7.65
C LEU A 362 -2.96 10.52 -8.91
N LEU A 363 -2.27 11.45 -9.58
CA LEU A 363 -2.76 12.04 -10.83
C LEU A 363 -3.04 10.98 -11.90
N ARG A 364 -2.16 9.99 -12.02
CA ARG A 364 -2.34 8.87 -12.93
C ARG A 364 -3.52 7.98 -12.54
N ALA A 365 -3.73 7.74 -11.25
CA ALA A 365 -4.87 6.96 -10.77
C ALA A 365 -6.20 7.68 -11.02
N ARG A 366 -6.26 8.99 -10.83
CA ARG A 366 -7.46 9.83 -11.01
C ARG A 366 -7.78 10.08 -12.49
N PHE A 367 -6.75 10.47 -13.24
CA PHE A 367 -6.90 10.95 -14.62
C PHE A 367 -6.27 10.00 -15.65
N GLY A 368 -6.06 8.73 -15.32
CA GLY A 368 -5.69 7.68 -16.26
C GLY A 368 -6.91 7.04 -16.92
N GLY A 369 -6.74 6.44 -18.09
CA GLY A 369 -7.82 5.72 -18.77
C GLY A 369 -9.04 6.57 -19.08
N GLU A 370 -10.22 6.17 -18.55
CA GLU A 370 -11.50 6.88 -18.78
C GLU A 370 -11.50 8.26 -18.13
N GLY A 371 -10.96 8.42 -16.93
CA GLY A 371 -10.88 9.72 -16.25
C GLY A 371 -10.13 10.80 -17.07
N ARG A 372 -9.18 10.38 -17.93
CA ARG A 372 -8.52 11.29 -18.86
C ARG A 372 -9.46 11.81 -19.93
N LEU A 373 -10.33 10.96 -20.46
CA LEU A 373 -11.28 11.37 -21.48
C LEU A 373 -12.29 12.37 -20.93
N GLU A 374 -12.83 12.09 -19.75
CA GLU A 374 -13.76 12.97 -19.05
C GLU A 374 -13.12 14.34 -18.74
N LEU A 375 -11.89 14.34 -18.22
CA LEU A 375 -11.17 15.58 -17.95
C LEU A 375 -10.85 16.36 -19.23
N ASN A 376 -10.47 15.68 -20.31
CA ASN A 376 -10.18 16.34 -21.58
C ASN A 376 -11.43 16.96 -22.22
N GLU A 377 -12.59 16.32 -22.07
CA GLU A 377 -13.87 16.91 -22.48
C GLU A 377 -14.16 18.18 -21.66
N LEU A 378 -13.99 18.13 -20.33
CA LEU A 378 -14.19 19.27 -19.46
C LEU A 378 -13.24 20.44 -19.78
N ILE A 379 -11.97 20.17 -20.06
CA ILE A 379 -10.99 21.18 -20.47
C ILE A 379 -11.43 21.84 -21.79
N ALA A 380 -11.82 21.05 -22.77
CA ALA A 380 -12.27 21.54 -24.09
C ALA A 380 -13.58 22.34 -24.01
N GLU A 381 -14.48 21.99 -23.08
CA GLU A 381 -15.70 22.78 -22.80
C GLU A 381 -15.37 24.11 -22.09
N TYR A 382 -14.37 24.11 -21.21
CA TYR A 382 -13.94 25.32 -20.51
C TYR A 382 -13.25 26.31 -21.45
N ASP A 383 -12.28 25.84 -22.24
CA ASP A 383 -11.60 26.60 -23.27
C ASP A 383 -11.06 25.67 -24.36
N SER A 384 -11.56 25.79 -25.56
CA SER A 384 -11.20 24.94 -26.72
C SER A 384 -9.77 25.16 -27.24
N GLU A 385 -9.06 26.19 -26.77
CA GLU A 385 -7.65 26.44 -27.10
C GLU A 385 -6.68 25.71 -26.17
N LEU A 386 -7.17 25.21 -25.02
CA LEU A 386 -6.36 24.44 -24.07
C LEU A 386 -6.15 22.99 -24.52
N TYR A 387 -4.98 22.48 -24.22
CA TYR A 387 -4.64 21.08 -24.48
C TYR A 387 -5.14 20.15 -23.34
N GLY A 388 -5.80 19.07 -23.74
CA GLY A 388 -6.11 17.98 -22.82
C GLY A 388 -4.87 17.16 -22.46
N LEU A 389 -5.02 16.25 -21.49
CA LEU A 389 -3.93 15.34 -21.11
C LEU A 389 -3.53 14.44 -22.28
N ALA A 390 -2.25 14.46 -22.60
CA ALA A 390 -1.66 13.67 -23.68
C ALA A 390 -1.66 12.15 -23.37
N SER A 391 -1.76 11.30 -24.39
CA SER A 391 -1.93 9.84 -24.25
C SER A 391 -1.11 8.98 -25.19
N GLY A 392 -0.24 9.58 -26.00
CA GLY A 392 0.61 8.84 -26.94
C GLY A 392 1.70 8.02 -26.23
N ASP A 393 2.23 7.03 -26.96
CA ASP A 393 3.25 6.12 -26.39
C ASP A 393 4.53 6.84 -25.95
N ASP A 394 4.87 7.96 -26.59
CA ASP A 394 6.04 8.77 -26.25
C ASP A 394 5.71 9.99 -25.39
N GLU A 395 4.43 10.22 -25.08
CA GLU A 395 3.95 11.37 -24.34
C GLU A 395 4.07 11.13 -22.83
N ARG A 396 5.03 11.81 -22.22
CA ARG A 396 5.36 11.68 -20.81
C ARG A 396 5.45 13.03 -20.12
N TYR A 397 5.02 13.07 -18.88
CA TYR A 397 5.00 14.25 -18.03
C TYR A 397 6.17 14.24 -17.05
N LEU A 398 6.76 15.40 -16.76
CA LEU A 398 7.80 15.54 -15.76
C LEU A 398 7.22 15.44 -14.33
N CYS A 399 7.98 14.81 -13.45
CA CYS A 399 7.76 14.79 -12.01
C CYS A 399 9.12 14.69 -11.27
N LEU A 400 9.09 14.86 -9.95
CA LEU A 400 10.27 14.74 -9.09
C LEU A 400 10.17 13.47 -8.22
N LYS A 401 11.30 12.78 -8.09
CA LYS A 401 11.48 11.72 -7.10
C LYS A 401 12.81 11.97 -6.40
N GLU A 402 12.75 12.20 -5.07
CA GLU A 402 13.95 12.47 -4.26
C GLU A 402 14.82 13.61 -4.82
N GLY A 403 14.19 14.67 -5.35
CA GLY A 403 14.86 15.81 -5.98
C GLY A 403 15.41 15.57 -7.39
N ALA A 404 15.30 14.35 -7.92
CA ALA A 404 15.70 14.03 -9.30
C ALA A 404 14.51 14.08 -10.26
N PHE A 405 14.76 14.45 -11.53
CA PHE A 405 13.75 14.46 -12.56
C PHE A 405 13.39 13.07 -13.03
N TYR A 406 12.11 12.75 -12.97
CA TYR A 406 11.48 11.54 -13.49
C TYR A 406 10.35 11.91 -14.45
N SER A 407 9.79 10.93 -15.12
CA SER A 407 8.65 11.12 -16.01
C SER A 407 7.63 10.00 -15.88
N PHE A 408 6.35 10.32 -16.01
CA PHE A 408 5.23 9.40 -15.94
C PHE A 408 4.28 9.58 -17.14
N LYS A 409 3.32 8.67 -17.30
CA LYS A 409 2.24 8.76 -18.32
C LYS A 409 0.88 8.72 -17.63
N PHE A 410 -0.12 9.35 -18.22
CA PHE A 410 -1.52 9.22 -17.82
C PHE A 410 -2.20 7.96 -18.39
N VAL A 411 -1.44 6.93 -18.68
CA VAL A 411 -1.94 5.63 -19.15
C VAL A 411 -1.70 4.61 -18.05
N SER A 412 -2.69 3.77 -17.74
CA SER A 412 -2.60 2.76 -16.69
C SER A 412 -1.47 1.76 -16.98
N GLY A 413 -0.84 1.24 -15.91
CA GLY A 413 0.19 0.20 -15.99
C GLY A 413 1.60 0.68 -16.34
N THR A 414 1.85 1.99 -16.46
CA THR A 414 3.17 2.52 -16.75
C THR A 414 3.92 2.90 -15.48
N THR A 415 5.20 2.57 -15.43
CA THR A 415 6.08 2.97 -14.33
C THR A 415 6.65 4.37 -14.53
N THR A 416 7.00 5.03 -13.44
CA THR A 416 7.79 6.26 -13.46
C THR A 416 9.23 5.92 -13.84
N THR A 417 9.82 6.61 -14.82
CA THR A 417 11.19 6.39 -15.29
C THR A 417 12.02 7.65 -15.17
N GLN A 418 13.32 7.51 -14.93
CA GLN A 418 14.23 8.66 -14.85
C GLN A 418 14.18 9.46 -16.17
N ALA A 419 14.07 10.78 -16.06
CA ALA A 419 13.96 11.65 -17.23
C ALA A 419 15.32 11.80 -17.94
N GLY A 420 15.32 11.56 -19.25
CA GLY A 420 16.47 11.77 -20.13
C GLY A 420 16.59 13.21 -20.63
N ASN A 421 17.48 13.42 -21.59
CA ASN A 421 17.69 14.72 -22.24
C ASN A 421 16.77 14.87 -23.48
N ARG A 422 15.48 15.04 -23.25
CA ARG A 422 14.47 15.32 -24.28
C ARG A 422 13.40 16.23 -23.71
N SER A 423 12.49 16.72 -24.54
CA SER A 423 11.29 17.42 -24.06
C SER A 423 10.29 16.44 -23.46
N TYR A 424 9.55 16.93 -22.50
CA TYR A 424 8.47 16.27 -21.78
C TYR A 424 7.30 17.25 -21.65
N TYR A 425 6.10 16.72 -21.48
CA TYR A 425 4.98 17.55 -21.06
C TYR A 425 5.16 17.98 -19.61
N VAL A 426 4.77 19.19 -19.32
CA VAL A 426 4.81 19.80 -17.98
C VAL A 426 3.41 20.26 -17.61
N ARG A 427 2.91 19.75 -16.50
CA ARG A 427 1.79 20.30 -15.76
C ARG A 427 2.23 20.49 -14.33
N LEU A 428 1.98 21.66 -13.79
CA LEU A 428 2.39 22.00 -12.44
C LEU A 428 1.29 21.66 -11.46
N VAL A 429 1.68 21.43 -10.21
CA VAL A 429 0.75 21.23 -9.10
C VAL A 429 1.02 22.23 -7.98
N LYS A 430 -0.01 22.47 -7.17
CA LYS A 430 0.05 23.31 -5.98
C LYS A 430 -0.86 22.74 -4.91
N THR A 431 -0.36 22.59 -3.68
CA THR A 431 -1.21 22.40 -2.53
C THR A 431 -1.75 23.76 -2.11
N TYR A 432 -3.06 23.93 -2.16
CA TYR A 432 -3.75 25.18 -1.87
C TYR A 432 -4.67 25.00 -0.66
N ARG A 433 -4.46 25.78 0.38
CA ARG A 433 -5.34 25.79 1.55
C ARG A 433 -6.55 26.68 1.27
N MET A 434 -7.71 26.06 1.06
CA MET A 434 -8.98 26.75 0.91
C MET A 434 -9.60 26.97 2.29
N SER A 435 -9.88 28.23 2.67
CA SER A 435 -10.59 28.53 3.92
C SER A 435 -12.05 28.13 3.80
N LEU A 436 -12.54 27.35 4.74
CA LEU A 436 -13.96 27.08 4.96
C LEU A 436 -14.45 28.20 5.91
N SER A 437 -14.65 29.41 5.37
CA SER A 437 -15.21 30.51 6.18
C SER A 437 -16.71 30.33 6.32
N ASN A 438 -17.20 30.35 7.56
CA ASN A 438 -18.60 30.52 7.94
C ASN A 438 -19.21 31.81 7.32
#